data_00ad888d3b686e56f4732a82286e76e8
#
_entry.id   00ad888d3b686e56f4732a82286e76e8
#
_cell.length_a   1.000
_cell.length_b   1.000
_cell.length_c   1.000
_cell.angle_alpha   90.00
_cell.angle_beta   90.00
_cell.angle_gamma   90.00
#
_symmetry.space_group_name_H-M   'P 1'
#
loop_
_entity.id
_entity.type
_entity.pdbx_description
1 polymer ?
#
loop_
_entity_poly.entity_id
_entity_poly.type
_entity_poly.pdbx_seq_one_letter_code
_entity_poly.pdbx_strand_id
1 'polypeptide(L)'
;MSAQRCKYGEYVTLTKNAFTKSGYTFLGWYTASSGGTKISSTTKITGTVTYYAQWSINSYTLTYNANGGNEVSPASKSVQYGSTYGTLPTPTRNSNAEFTYAFAGWYTAASGGTQVTANTTMGASNTTIYAHWTATRRSYTIGYQTTYGSLNRTSQSVAYGSKGSCTLTMPSNDAQYTYTFQGWYTAANGGGTKVGSSLTLDTPSVTGAATYYAYVTRAVNRYTFTFNANGGSTPSSSSITKSYNEAIGTLPTCSRAADNTYTYAFAGWFDTSATG
;
A
#
# COMPACT_ATOMS: atom_id res chain seq x y z
N MET A 1 -64.62 -15.78 -14.21
CA MET A 1 -64.60 -17.22 -13.93
C MET A 1 -65.97 -17.78 -14.23
N SER A 2 -66.10 -18.88 -14.96
CA SER A 2 -67.37 -19.59 -15.16
C SER A 2 -67.67 -20.43 -13.91
N ALA A 3 -68.91 -20.34 -13.38
CA ALA A 3 -69.35 -21.15 -12.27
C ALA A 3 -69.48 -22.62 -12.73
N GLN A 4 -68.96 -23.56 -11.92
CA GLN A 4 -69.12 -24.99 -12.17
C GLN A 4 -70.52 -25.41 -11.65
N ARG A 5 -71.31 -26.09 -12.47
CA ARG A 5 -72.61 -26.67 -12.08
C ARG A 5 -72.35 -28.08 -11.56
N CYS A 6 -72.87 -28.36 -10.36
CA CYS A 6 -72.82 -29.65 -9.67
C CYS A 6 -74.21 -30.02 -9.11
N LYS A 7 -74.44 -31.33 -8.90
CA LYS A 7 -75.69 -31.80 -8.31
C LYS A 7 -75.65 -31.80 -6.77
N TYR A 8 -76.76 -31.61 -6.17
CA TYR A 8 -76.93 -31.67 -4.70
C TYR A 8 -76.47 -33.05 -4.18
N GLY A 9 -75.66 -33.05 -3.13
CA GLY A 9 -75.11 -34.25 -2.50
C GLY A 9 -73.94 -34.88 -3.16
N GLU A 10 -73.47 -34.39 -4.35
CA GLU A 10 -72.23 -34.79 -4.96
C GLU A 10 -71.00 -34.21 -4.21
N TYR A 11 -69.86 -34.86 -4.37
CA TYR A 11 -68.57 -34.34 -3.85
C TYR A 11 -68.03 -33.24 -4.74
N VAL A 12 -67.45 -32.24 -4.12
CA VAL A 12 -66.79 -31.18 -4.87
C VAL A 12 -65.60 -31.74 -5.66
N THR A 13 -65.64 -31.68 -6.98
CA THR A 13 -64.47 -31.94 -7.83
C THR A 13 -63.67 -30.64 -7.95
N LEU A 14 -62.60 -30.54 -7.18
CA LEU A 14 -61.67 -29.40 -7.28
C LEU A 14 -60.83 -29.58 -8.55
N THR A 15 -61.03 -28.70 -9.53
CA THR A 15 -60.14 -28.62 -10.68
C THR A 15 -58.76 -28.19 -10.18
N LYS A 16 -57.70 -28.75 -10.80
CA LYS A 16 -56.32 -28.34 -10.48
C LYS A 16 -56.24 -26.83 -10.54
N ASN A 17 -55.65 -26.23 -9.52
CA ASN A 17 -55.53 -24.78 -9.41
C ASN A 17 -54.80 -24.20 -10.64
N ALA A 18 -55.54 -23.40 -11.43
CA ALA A 18 -55.00 -22.67 -12.57
C ALA A 18 -54.55 -21.24 -12.21
N PHE A 19 -54.70 -20.83 -10.94
CA PHE A 19 -54.34 -19.48 -10.49
C PHE A 19 -52.91 -19.47 -9.95
N THR A 20 -52.19 -18.45 -10.30
CA THR A 20 -50.86 -18.12 -9.76
C THR A 20 -50.94 -16.74 -9.11
N LYS A 21 -50.22 -16.57 -8.03
CA LYS A 21 -49.99 -15.28 -7.39
C LYS A 21 -48.52 -15.16 -7.08
N SER A 22 -47.85 -14.23 -7.78
CA SER A 22 -46.41 -14.04 -7.63
C SER A 22 -46.03 -13.80 -6.16
N GLY A 23 -45.03 -14.51 -5.66
CA GLY A 23 -44.58 -14.39 -4.27
C GLY A 23 -45.47 -15.11 -3.25
N TYR A 24 -46.46 -15.89 -3.68
CA TYR A 24 -47.37 -16.62 -2.79
C TYR A 24 -47.48 -18.09 -3.20
N THR A 25 -47.75 -18.92 -2.19
CA THR A 25 -48.11 -20.35 -2.34
C THR A 25 -49.61 -20.51 -2.09
N PHE A 26 -50.29 -21.23 -3.00
CA PHE A 26 -51.69 -21.56 -2.87
C PHE A 26 -51.92 -22.55 -1.74
N LEU A 27 -52.76 -22.19 -0.75
CA LEU A 27 -53.09 -23.03 0.38
C LEU A 27 -54.31 -23.93 0.13
N GLY A 28 -55.17 -23.51 -0.77
CA GLY A 28 -56.41 -24.24 -1.08
C GLY A 28 -57.60 -23.30 -1.24
N TRP A 29 -58.75 -23.96 -1.45
CA TRP A 29 -60.04 -23.30 -1.47
C TRP A 29 -60.67 -23.34 -0.07
N TYR A 30 -61.30 -22.28 0.36
CA TYR A 30 -61.89 -22.12 1.68
C TYR A 30 -63.31 -21.54 1.59
N THR A 31 -64.15 -21.75 2.64
CA THR A 31 -65.50 -21.22 2.75
C THR A 31 -65.59 -19.70 2.98
N ALA A 32 -64.44 -19.06 3.31
CA ALA A 32 -64.32 -17.62 3.53
C ALA A 32 -63.05 -17.06 2.93
N SER A 33 -62.96 -15.76 2.66
CA SER A 33 -61.81 -15.09 2.10
C SER A 33 -60.63 -15.00 3.10
N SER A 34 -60.92 -15.08 4.39
CA SER A 34 -59.96 -15.20 5.49
C SER A 34 -60.49 -16.15 6.55
N GLY A 35 -59.68 -17.06 7.04
CA GLY A 35 -60.16 -18.15 7.91
C GLY A 35 -61.09 -19.12 7.16
N GLY A 36 -62.15 -19.58 7.83
CA GLY A 36 -63.11 -20.54 7.26
C GLY A 36 -62.55 -21.96 7.19
N THR A 37 -63.35 -22.88 6.61
CA THR A 37 -63.00 -24.29 6.50
C THR A 37 -62.39 -24.57 5.13
N LYS A 38 -61.24 -25.28 5.08
CA LYS A 38 -60.59 -25.73 3.83
C LYS A 38 -61.50 -26.77 3.12
N ILE A 39 -61.69 -26.57 1.84
CA ILE A 39 -62.46 -27.47 0.98
C ILE A 39 -61.57 -28.63 0.53
N SER A 40 -62.08 -29.86 0.59
CA SER A 40 -61.45 -31.07 0.14
C SER A 40 -62.33 -31.83 -0.87
N SER A 41 -61.82 -32.89 -1.46
CA SER A 41 -62.59 -33.79 -2.32
C SER A 41 -63.71 -34.55 -1.59
N THR A 42 -63.76 -34.45 -0.23
CA THR A 42 -64.82 -35.06 0.60
C THR A 42 -65.93 -34.07 0.98
N THR A 43 -65.78 -32.82 0.51
CA THR A 43 -66.83 -31.79 0.78
C THR A 43 -68.03 -32.01 -0.10
N LYS A 44 -69.21 -32.17 0.50
CA LYS A 44 -70.50 -32.35 -0.20
C LYS A 44 -71.12 -31.02 -0.62
N ILE A 45 -71.71 -31.01 -1.79
CA ILE A 45 -72.49 -29.85 -2.30
C ILE A 45 -73.85 -29.78 -1.66
N THR A 46 -74.07 -28.74 -0.84
CA THR A 46 -75.33 -28.53 -0.10
C THR A 46 -76.11 -27.29 -0.56
N GLY A 47 -75.61 -26.60 -1.60
CA GLY A 47 -76.26 -25.40 -2.13
C GLY A 47 -75.23 -24.56 -2.97
N THR A 48 -75.74 -23.42 -3.44
CA THR A 48 -74.86 -22.42 -4.12
C THR A 48 -73.95 -21.78 -3.11
N VAL A 49 -72.65 -21.90 -3.37
CA VAL A 49 -71.58 -21.40 -2.50
C VAL A 49 -70.47 -20.81 -3.27
N THR A 50 -69.83 -19.80 -2.70
CA THR A 50 -68.57 -19.23 -3.24
C THR A 50 -67.36 -19.71 -2.38
N TYR A 51 -66.37 -20.30 -3.01
CA TYR A 51 -65.13 -20.69 -2.37
C TYR A 51 -64.04 -19.70 -2.70
N TYR A 52 -63.17 -19.40 -1.74
CA TYR A 52 -62.13 -18.40 -1.81
C TYR A 52 -60.76 -19.05 -1.82
N ALA A 53 -59.91 -18.65 -2.79
CA ALA A 53 -58.52 -19.05 -2.79
C ALA A 53 -57.79 -18.37 -1.64
N GLN A 54 -57.13 -19.14 -0.80
CA GLN A 54 -56.25 -18.58 0.23
C GLN A 54 -54.78 -18.88 -0.12
N TRP A 55 -53.90 -17.99 0.29
CA TRP A 55 -52.51 -17.94 -0.09
C TRP A 55 -51.62 -17.66 1.11
N SER A 56 -50.44 -18.33 1.19
CA SER A 56 -49.38 -17.94 2.10
C SER A 56 -48.33 -17.11 1.35
N ILE A 57 -47.83 -16.07 2.02
CA ILE A 57 -46.71 -15.30 1.47
C ILE A 57 -45.44 -16.13 1.56
N ASN A 58 -44.64 -16.14 0.50
CA ASN A 58 -43.36 -16.86 0.46
C ASN A 58 -42.23 -16.01 1.03
N SER A 59 -41.24 -16.67 1.60
CA SER A 59 -39.99 -16.07 1.95
C SER A 59 -38.89 -16.56 0.97
N TYR A 60 -37.98 -15.67 0.67
CA TYR A 60 -36.85 -15.93 -0.22
C TYR A 60 -35.54 -15.61 0.48
N THR A 61 -34.48 -16.30 0.07
CA THR A 61 -33.14 -16.11 0.64
C THR A 61 -32.46 -14.90 -0.01
N LEU A 62 -32.03 -13.94 0.83
CA LEU A 62 -31.13 -12.86 0.48
C LEU A 62 -29.72 -13.27 0.90
N THR A 63 -28.83 -13.52 -0.09
CA THR A 63 -27.44 -13.95 0.13
C THR A 63 -26.49 -12.77 -0.01
N TYR A 64 -25.48 -12.69 0.85
CA TYR A 64 -24.45 -11.66 0.87
C TYR A 64 -23.16 -12.20 0.29
N ASN A 65 -22.73 -11.68 -0.86
CA ASN A 65 -21.43 -12.00 -1.45
C ASN A 65 -20.45 -10.88 -1.15
N ALA A 66 -19.40 -11.19 -0.39
CA ALA A 66 -18.39 -10.21 -0.01
C ALA A 66 -17.55 -9.68 -1.20
N ASN A 67 -17.62 -10.30 -2.38
CA ASN A 67 -16.97 -9.87 -3.62
C ASN A 67 -15.49 -9.53 -3.41
N GLY A 68 -14.73 -10.48 -2.90
CA GLY A 68 -13.30 -10.33 -2.55
C GLY A 68 -13.03 -9.71 -1.18
N GLY A 69 -14.07 -9.42 -0.38
CA GLY A 69 -13.94 -9.12 1.04
C GLY A 69 -13.87 -10.36 1.92
N ASN A 70 -13.81 -10.16 3.23
CA ASN A 70 -13.87 -11.22 4.23
C ASN A 70 -15.30 -11.81 4.29
N GLU A 71 -15.41 -13.01 4.83
CA GLU A 71 -16.70 -13.66 5.00
C GLU A 71 -17.69 -12.77 5.76
N VAL A 72 -18.95 -12.78 5.29
CA VAL A 72 -20.03 -12.03 5.90
C VAL A 72 -20.81 -12.95 6.84
N SER A 73 -21.03 -12.53 8.07
CA SER A 73 -21.81 -13.28 9.04
C SER A 73 -23.01 -12.44 9.54
N PRO A 74 -24.24 -12.95 9.42
CA PRO A 74 -24.64 -14.17 8.70
C PRO A 74 -24.46 -14.04 7.17
N ALA A 75 -24.19 -15.15 6.48
CA ALA A 75 -23.98 -15.16 5.02
C ALA A 75 -25.27 -14.90 4.21
N SER A 76 -26.44 -15.06 4.84
CA SER A 76 -27.75 -14.83 4.23
C SER A 76 -28.82 -14.62 5.27
N LYS A 77 -30.00 -14.16 4.83
CA LYS A 77 -31.19 -14.13 5.66
C LYS A 77 -32.45 -14.44 4.83
N SER A 78 -33.54 -14.87 5.50
CA SER A 78 -34.85 -15.07 4.90
C SER A 78 -35.61 -13.76 4.95
N VAL A 79 -36.20 -13.36 3.81
CA VAL A 79 -37.01 -12.14 3.69
C VAL A 79 -38.33 -12.48 2.99
N GLN A 80 -39.47 -12.04 3.52
CA GLN A 80 -40.76 -12.25 2.89
C GLN A 80 -40.88 -11.44 1.59
N TYR A 81 -41.55 -12.00 0.62
CA TYR A 81 -41.88 -11.30 -0.63
C TYR A 81 -42.53 -9.94 -0.36
N GLY A 82 -42.09 -8.90 -1.03
CA GLY A 82 -42.59 -7.55 -0.89
C GLY A 82 -42.15 -6.82 0.38
N SER A 83 -41.51 -7.49 1.35
CA SER A 83 -40.92 -6.84 2.51
C SER A 83 -39.56 -6.22 2.16
N THR A 84 -39.16 -5.19 2.91
CA THR A 84 -37.85 -4.57 2.74
C THR A 84 -36.70 -5.51 3.18
N TYR A 85 -35.51 -5.32 2.63
CA TYR A 85 -34.33 -6.07 3.05
C TYR A 85 -34.01 -5.84 4.54
N GLY A 86 -34.37 -4.66 5.11
CA GLY A 86 -33.99 -4.30 6.48
C GLY A 86 -32.50 -4.16 6.63
N THR A 87 -31.98 -4.23 7.87
CA THR A 87 -30.54 -4.07 8.15
C THR A 87 -29.68 -5.01 7.32
N LEU A 88 -28.70 -4.45 6.63
CA LEU A 88 -27.70 -5.15 5.86
C LEU A 88 -26.37 -5.15 6.63
N PRO A 89 -25.60 -6.25 6.62
CA PRO A 89 -24.30 -6.30 7.27
C PRO A 89 -23.29 -5.38 6.57
N THR A 90 -22.26 -4.92 7.31
CA THR A 90 -21.13 -4.18 6.76
C THR A 90 -19.93 -5.12 6.72
N PRO A 91 -19.55 -5.61 5.55
CA PRO A 91 -18.39 -6.48 5.40
C PRO A 91 -17.07 -5.70 5.54
N THR A 92 -15.97 -6.42 5.74
CA THR A 92 -14.63 -5.89 5.73
C THR A 92 -13.81 -6.49 4.58
N ARG A 93 -12.73 -5.81 4.19
CA ARG A 93 -11.77 -6.32 3.23
C ARG A 93 -10.36 -5.96 3.69
N ASN A 94 -9.49 -6.96 3.78
CA ASN A 94 -8.11 -6.76 4.20
C ASN A 94 -7.35 -5.94 3.16
N SER A 95 -6.58 -4.96 3.65
CA SER A 95 -5.62 -4.22 2.83
C SER A 95 -4.49 -5.13 2.37
N ASN A 96 -3.90 -4.83 1.21
CA ASN A 96 -2.66 -5.43 0.75
C ASN A 96 -1.54 -4.38 0.70
N ALA A 97 -0.38 -4.71 0.14
CA ALA A 97 0.72 -3.77 0.02
C ALA A 97 0.37 -2.56 -0.85
N GLU A 98 -0.47 -2.73 -1.88
CA GLU A 98 -0.80 -1.69 -2.85
C GLU A 98 -2.02 -0.87 -2.47
N PHE A 99 -3.08 -1.50 -1.91
CA PHE A 99 -4.37 -0.86 -1.66
C PHE A 99 -4.89 -1.05 -0.24
N THR A 100 -5.59 -0.04 0.23
CA THR A 100 -6.60 -0.13 1.28
C THR A 100 -7.99 -0.15 0.64
N TYR A 101 -8.97 -0.78 1.32
CA TYR A 101 -10.33 -0.93 0.80
C TYR A 101 -11.34 -0.38 1.78
N ALA A 102 -12.27 0.43 1.29
CA ALA A 102 -13.44 0.89 2.02
C ALA A 102 -14.71 0.29 1.40
N PHE A 103 -15.66 -0.15 2.24
CA PHE A 103 -16.94 -0.65 1.78
C PHE A 103 -17.75 0.48 1.14
N ALA A 104 -18.16 0.30 -0.12
CA ALA A 104 -18.90 1.29 -0.90
C ALA A 104 -20.42 1.04 -0.94
N GLY A 105 -20.86 -0.14 -0.49
CA GLY A 105 -22.26 -0.51 -0.46
C GLY A 105 -22.53 -1.90 -1.05
N TRP A 106 -23.79 -2.31 -0.96
CA TRP A 106 -24.31 -3.53 -1.57
C TRP A 106 -24.91 -3.22 -2.94
N TYR A 107 -24.70 -4.12 -3.93
CA TYR A 107 -25.16 -3.93 -5.31
C TYR A 107 -25.78 -5.22 -5.86
N THR A 108 -26.58 -5.09 -6.92
CA THR A 108 -27.26 -6.23 -7.58
C THR A 108 -26.33 -7.11 -8.40
N ALA A 109 -25.11 -6.67 -8.69
CA ALA A 109 -24.10 -7.40 -9.47
C ALA A 109 -22.69 -7.20 -8.88
N ALA A 110 -21.77 -8.13 -9.16
CA ALA A 110 -20.38 -8.09 -8.68
C ALA A 110 -19.59 -6.90 -9.25
N SER A 111 -19.97 -6.42 -10.43
CA SER A 111 -19.41 -5.22 -11.09
C SER A 111 -20.57 -4.45 -11.72
N GLY A 112 -20.62 -3.13 -11.52
CA GLY A 112 -21.76 -2.33 -11.93
C GLY A 112 -23.01 -2.69 -11.11
N GLY A 113 -24.18 -2.79 -11.78
CA GLY A 113 -25.46 -3.04 -11.13
C GLY A 113 -26.00 -1.82 -10.39
N THR A 114 -27.13 -2.01 -9.70
CA THR A 114 -27.80 -0.97 -8.93
C THR A 114 -27.49 -1.14 -7.43
N GLN A 115 -27.22 -0.04 -6.76
CA GLN A 115 -27.04 -0.06 -5.31
C GLN A 115 -28.34 -0.47 -4.62
N VAL A 116 -28.25 -1.38 -3.64
CA VAL A 116 -29.35 -1.81 -2.81
C VAL A 116 -29.14 -1.32 -1.37
N THR A 117 -30.27 -1.05 -0.71
CA THR A 117 -30.28 -0.51 0.65
C THR A 117 -31.22 -1.34 1.54
N ALA A 118 -31.27 -0.99 2.81
CA ALA A 118 -32.24 -1.55 3.75
C ALA A 118 -33.72 -1.43 3.26
N ASN A 119 -34.04 -0.41 2.45
CA ASN A 119 -35.36 -0.14 1.93
C ASN A 119 -35.69 -0.87 0.61
N THR A 120 -34.72 -1.56 0.03
CA THR A 120 -34.94 -2.37 -1.18
C THR A 120 -35.89 -3.51 -0.85
N THR A 121 -36.90 -3.75 -1.70
CA THR A 121 -37.93 -4.78 -1.48
C THR A 121 -37.54 -6.12 -2.07
N MET A 122 -37.92 -7.21 -1.39
CA MET A 122 -37.67 -8.58 -1.82
C MET A 122 -38.60 -8.98 -2.96
N GLY A 123 -38.00 -9.39 -4.06
CA GLY A 123 -38.71 -9.95 -5.21
C GLY A 123 -39.20 -11.39 -4.97
N ALA A 124 -39.82 -11.99 -6.00
CA ALA A 124 -40.36 -13.35 -5.94
C ALA A 124 -39.34 -14.43 -6.28
N SER A 125 -38.07 -14.23 -5.88
CA SER A 125 -36.96 -15.19 -6.10
C SER A 125 -35.84 -14.99 -5.08
N ASN A 126 -35.03 -16.03 -4.85
CA ASN A 126 -33.77 -15.90 -4.12
C ASN A 126 -32.88 -14.89 -4.82
N THR A 127 -32.21 -14.04 -4.04
CA THR A 127 -31.41 -12.93 -4.55
C THR A 127 -30.03 -12.93 -3.88
N THR A 128 -28.98 -12.68 -4.66
CA THR A 128 -27.64 -12.43 -4.15
C THR A 128 -27.27 -10.97 -4.38
N ILE A 129 -26.74 -10.31 -3.34
CA ILE A 129 -26.21 -8.97 -3.43
C ILE A 129 -24.69 -9.00 -3.19
N TYR A 130 -23.96 -8.09 -3.82
CA TYR A 130 -22.50 -8.08 -3.88
C TYR A 130 -21.96 -6.82 -3.22
N ALA A 131 -20.97 -7.00 -2.36
CA ALA A 131 -20.22 -5.88 -1.80
C ALA A 131 -19.39 -5.19 -2.89
N HIS A 132 -19.46 -3.86 -2.95
CA HIS A 132 -18.51 -3.06 -3.73
C HIS A 132 -17.49 -2.38 -2.82
N TRP A 133 -16.29 -2.15 -3.34
CA TRP A 133 -15.14 -1.64 -2.62
C TRP A 133 -14.52 -0.45 -3.32
N THR A 134 -14.26 0.61 -2.57
CA THR A 134 -13.38 1.69 -3.02
C THR A 134 -11.96 1.35 -2.64
N ALA A 135 -11.09 1.21 -3.65
CA ALA A 135 -9.67 0.95 -3.45
C ALA A 135 -8.89 2.27 -3.45
N THR A 136 -8.09 2.51 -2.41
CA THR A 136 -7.19 3.65 -2.31
C THR A 136 -5.75 3.16 -2.32
N ARG A 137 -4.94 3.67 -3.27
CA ARG A 137 -3.52 3.31 -3.38
C ARG A 137 -2.76 3.80 -2.16
N ARG A 138 -1.94 2.93 -1.57
CA ARG A 138 -1.12 3.24 -0.41
C ARG A 138 0.10 4.06 -0.79
N SER A 139 0.53 4.90 0.14
CA SER A 139 1.82 5.57 0.07
C SER A 139 2.68 5.14 1.25
N TYR A 140 4.00 5.14 1.03
CA TYR A 140 4.99 4.73 2.02
C TYR A 140 5.99 5.86 2.25
N THR A 141 6.43 6.01 3.49
CA THR A 141 7.51 6.95 3.83
C THR A 141 8.85 6.35 3.44
N ILE A 142 9.57 7.05 2.58
CA ILE A 142 10.96 6.76 2.22
C ILE A 142 11.83 7.75 2.97
N GLY A 143 12.74 7.22 3.79
CA GLY A 143 13.74 7.99 4.54
C GLY A 143 15.04 8.14 3.76
N TYR A 144 15.79 9.22 4.02
CA TYR A 144 17.10 9.48 3.45
C TYR A 144 18.05 9.96 4.55
N GLN A 145 19.25 9.43 4.58
CA GLN A 145 20.29 9.77 5.56
C GLN A 145 21.66 9.94 4.90
N THR A 146 22.52 10.72 5.52
CA THR A 146 23.94 10.86 5.14
C THR A 146 24.81 11.07 6.37
N THR A 147 26.06 10.62 6.32
CA THR A 147 27.07 10.88 7.37
C THR A 147 27.71 12.26 7.20
N TYR A 148 27.95 12.67 5.94
CA TYR A 148 28.57 13.95 5.60
C TYR A 148 27.76 14.63 4.49
N GLY A 149 27.80 15.97 4.48
CA GLY A 149 27.02 16.78 3.55
C GLY A 149 25.60 17.02 4.03
N SER A 150 24.75 17.48 3.14
CA SER A 150 23.35 17.78 3.41
C SER A 150 22.44 17.18 2.34
N LEU A 151 21.22 16.84 2.74
CA LEU A 151 20.19 16.31 1.86
C LEU A 151 19.12 17.36 1.59
N ASN A 152 18.62 17.43 0.36
CA ASN A 152 17.49 18.33 0.05
C ASN A 152 16.19 17.93 0.76
N ARG A 153 16.12 16.70 1.29
CA ARG A 153 15.04 16.17 2.14
C ARG A 153 15.52 14.98 2.96
N THR A 154 14.91 14.75 4.12
CA THR A 154 15.20 13.58 4.97
C THR A 154 14.15 12.49 4.85
N SER A 155 12.98 12.80 4.25
CA SER A 155 11.92 11.84 3.96
C SER A 155 11.00 12.33 2.84
N GLN A 156 10.24 11.39 2.27
CA GLN A 156 9.23 11.64 1.25
C GLN A 156 8.12 10.58 1.33
N SER A 157 6.86 10.99 1.20
CA SER A 157 5.74 10.06 0.99
C SER A 157 5.65 9.73 -0.50
N VAL A 158 5.72 8.45 -0.83
CA VAL A 158 5.75 7.96 -2.22
C VAL A 158 4.68 6.89 -2.40
N ALA A 159 3.84 7.02 -3.44
CA ALA A 159 2.82 6.03 -3.75
C ALA A 159 3.44 4.69 -4.14
N TYR A 160 2.78 3.59 -3.78
CA TYR A 160 3.18 2.24 -4.19
C TYR A 160 3.41 2.16 -5.71
N GLY A 161 4.48 1.53 -6.12
CA GLY A 161 4.90 1.41 -7.52
C GLY A 161 5.58 2.64 -8.11
N SER A 162 5.53 3.81 -7.45
CA SER A 162 6.23 5.04 -7.87
C SER A 162 7.67 5.07 -7.33
N LYS A 163 8.46 6.05 -7.77
CA LYS A 163 9.82 6.28 -7.30
C LYS A 163 9.88 7.56 -6.48
N GLY A 164 10.73 7.56 -5.45
CA GLY A 164 11.13 8.75 -4.72
C GLY A 164 12.46 9.29 -5.25
N SER A 165 12.81 10.52 -4.87
CA SER A 165 14.09 11.13 -5.26
C SER A 165 14.66 11.97 -4.12
N CYS A 166 15.98 11.91 -3.95
CA CYS A 166 16.72 12.73 -2.99
C CYS A 166 18.08 13.11 -3.55
N THR A 167 18.51 14.35 -3.34
CA THR A 167 19.81 14.87 -3.77
C THR A 167 20.71 15.15 -2.58
N LEU A 168 21.93 14.61 -2.62
CA LEU A 168 23.02 14.92 -1.69
C LEU A 168 23.78 16.15 -2.20
N THR A 169 23.98 17.11 -1.32
CA THR A 169 24.99 18.16 -1.50
C THR A 169 26.25 17.75 -0.73
N MET A 170 27.35 17.54 -1.43
CA MET A 170 28.64 17.16 -0.85
C MET A 170 29.20 18.29 0.01
N PRO A 171 29.91 17.97 1.11
CA PRO A 171 30.76 18.95 1.76
C PRO A 171 31.87 19.40 0.80
N SER A 172 32.32 20.64 0.90
CA SER A 172 33.53 21.11 0.24
C SER A 172 34.76 20.44 0.87
N ASN A 173 35.71 20.07 0.05
CA ASN A 173 37.07 19.72 0.54
C ASN A 173 37.69 20.94 1.20
N ASP A 174 38.44 20.72 2.26
CA ASP A 174 39.19 21.76 2.99
C ASP A 174 40.67 21.38 3.16
N ALA A 175 41.42 22.15 3.91
CA ALA A 175 42.83 21.86 4.17
C ALA A 175 43.04 20.54 4.91
N GLN A 176 42.06 20.12 5.74
CA GLN A 176 42.16 18.92 6.56
C GLN A 176 41.63 17.67 5.89
N TYR A 177 40.53 17.79 5.15
CA TYR A 177 39.79 16.63 4.62
C TYR A 177 39.45 16.70 3.14
N THR A 178 39.52 15.55 2.50
CA THR A 178 38.94 15.29 1.19
C THR A 178 37.76 14.35 1.37
N TYR A 179 36.58 14.70 0.80
CA TYR A 179 35.35 13.94 0.87
C TYR A 179 35.10 13.22 -0.46
N THR A 180 34.66 11.96 -0.38
CA THR A 180 34.38 11.14 -1.58
C THR A 180 33.02 10.47 -1.43
N PHE A 181 32.13 10.70 -2.39
CA PHE A 181 30.83 10.01 -2.46
C PHE A 181 31.03 8.59 -3.00
N GLN A 182 30.57 7.59 -2.25
CA GLN A 182 30.69 6.19 -2.57
C GLN A 182 29.42 5.62 -3.23
N GLY A 183 28.26 6.28 -3.01
CA GLY A 183 26.97 5.87 -3.55
C GLY A 183 25.85 5.89 -2.53
N TRP A 184 24.66 5.51 -2.98
CA TRP A 184 23.48 5.28 -2.14
C TRP A 184 23.32 3.80 -1.85
N TYR A 185 22.99 3.47 -0.60
CA TYR A 185 22.92 2.10 -0.09
C TYR A 185 21.63 1.87 0.70
N THR A 186 21.22 0.59 0.86
CA THR A 186 20.06 0.19 1.67
C THR A 186 20.35 0.09 3.17
N ALA A 187 21.64 0.20 3.57
CA ALA A 187 22.05 0.26 4.97
C ALA A 187 23.18 1.29 5.16
N ALA A 188 23.38 1.75 6.40
CA ALA A 188 24.38 2.77 6.73
C ALA A 188 25.82 2.31 6.43
N ASN A 189 26.73 3.29 6.29
CA ASN A 189 28.17 3.09 6.10
C ASN A 189 28.55 2.18 4.91
N GLY A 190 27.80 2.27 3.80
CA GLY A 190 28.03 1.45 2.61
C GLY A 190 27.56 0.00 2.75
N GLY A 191 26.76 -0.29 3.77
CA GLY A 191 26.17 -1.61 3.99
C GLY A 191 24.98 -1.89 3.10
N GLY A 192 24.57 -3.16 3.06
CA GLY A 192 23.45 -3.61 2.23
C GLY A 192 23.76 -3.55 0.73
N THR A 193 22.76 -3.22 -0.06
CA THR A 193 22.86 -3.16 -1.52
C THR A 193 23.06 -1.72 -1.99
N LYS A 194 24.02 -1.51 -2.90
CA LYS A 194 24.20 -0.22 -3.60
C LYS A 194 23.07 -0.02 -4.61
N VAL A 195 22.34 1.09 -4.48
CA VAL A 195 21.15 1.42 -5.30
C VAL A 195 21.34 2.62 -6.21
N GLY A 196 22.44 3.39 -6.03
CA GLY A 196 22.72 4.55 -6.86
C GLY A 196 24.18 4.99 -6.76
N SER A 197 24.70 5.61 -7.84
CA SER A 197 26.08 6.15 -7.93
C SER A 197 26.10 7.64 -8.24
N SER A 198 24.94 8.27 -8.52
CA SER A 198 24.77 9.70 -8.71
C SER A 198 24.47 10.39 -7.37
N LEU A 199 24.83 11.67 -7.25
CA LEU A 199 24.45 12.49 -6.09
C LEU A 199 22.95 12.58 -5.92
N THR A 200 22.16 12.52 -7.00
CA THR A 200 20.72 12.35 -6.94
C THR A 200 20.39 10.86 -7.02
N LEU A 201 19.65 10.37 -6.03
CA LEU A 201 19.04 9.05 -6.02
C LEU A 201 17.63 9.15 -6.59
N ASP A 202 17.34 8.37 -7.62
CA ASP A 202 15.98 7.92 -7.95
C ASP A 202 15.81 6.52 -7.39
N THR A 203 14.93 6.36 -6.42
CA THR A 203 14.76 5.07 -5.73
C THR A 203 14.27 3.98 -6.69
N PRO A 204 14.44 2.69 -6.36
CA PRO A 204 13.62 1.63 -6.94
C PRO A 204 12.13 1.92 -6.75
N SER A 205 11.26 1.25 -7.52
CA SER A 205 9.81 1.33 -7.32
C SER A 205 9.43 0.94 -5.89
N VAL A 206 8.66 1.80 -5.22
CA VAL A 206 8.32 1.65 -3.80
C VAL A 206 7.27 0.57 -3.62
N THR A 207 7.61 -0.45 -2.83
CA THR A 207 6.70 -1.56 -2.45
C THR A 207 6.43 -1.61 -0.96
N GLY A 208 7.10 -0.73 -0.18
CA GLY A 208 7.00 -0.60 1.27
C GLY A 208 7.83 0.56 1.78
N ALA A 209 7.81 0.81 3.08
CA ALA A 209 8.68 1.80 3.71
C ALA A 209 10.15 1.35 3.61
N ALA A 210 11.06 2.30 3.34
CA ALA A 210 12.49 2.05 3.22
C ALA A 210 13.29 3.28 3.64
N THR A 211 14.56 3.09 3.99
CA THR A 211 15.52 4.18 4.22
C THR A 211 16.75 3.93 3.35
N TYR A 212 17.21 4.99 2.68
CA TYR A 212 18.41 4.97 1.84
C TYR A 212 19.48 5.87 2.45
N TYR A 213 20.74 5.45 2.32
CA TYR A 213 21.89 6.07 2.95
C TYR A 213 22.88 6.54 1.88
N ALA A 214 23.13 7.85 1.82
CA ALA A 214 24.24 8.39 1.06
C ALA A 214 25.53 8.11 1.83
N TYR A 215 26.37 7.24 1.29
CA TYR A 215 27.66 6.92 1.90
C TYR A 215 28.74 7.84 1.36
N VAL A 216 29.28 8.66 2.25
CA VAL A 216 30.39 9.57 1.98
C VAL A 216 31.53 9.21 2.91
N THR A 217 32.71 8.99 2.36
CA THR A 217 33.94 8.81 3.12
C THR A 217 34.70 10.12 3.21
N ARG A 218 35.55 10.27 4.22
CA ARG A 218 36.51 11.35 4.31
C ARG A 218 37.92 10.79 4.55
N ALA A 219 38.90 11.41 3.96
CA ALA A 219 40.33 11.14 4.18
C ALA A 219 41.03 12.39 4.68
N VAL A 220 41.96 12.23 5.61
CA VAL A 220 42.84 13.33 6.05
C VAL A 220 43.82 13.63 4.93
N ASN A 221 43.94 14.90 4.54
CA ASN A 221 44.83 15.35 3.50
C ASN A 221 46.29 15.16 3.93
N ARG A 222 47.14 14.80 2.97
CA ARG A 222 48.59 14.65 3.16
C ARG A 222 49.31 15.67 2.32
N TYR A 223 50.38 16.26 2.90
CA TYR A 223 51.18 17.30 2.29
C TYR A 223 52.63 16.87 2.25
N THR A 224 53.30 17.19 1.12
CA THR A 224 54.69 16.87 0.93
C THR A 224 55.51 18.15 1.08
N PHE A 225 56.46 18.12 1.99
CA PHE A 225 57.50 19.13 2.18
C PHE A 225 58.69 18.70 1.37
N THR A 226 59.16 19.56 0.46
CA THR A 226 60.34 19.31 -0.36
C THR A 226 61.48 20.16 0.13
N PHE A 227 62.65 19.57 0.27
CA PHE A 227 63.86 20.19 0.78
C PHE A 227 64.81 20.52 -0.40
N ASN A 228 65.10 21.82 -0.59
CA ASN A 228 66.05 22.30 -1.58
C ASN A 228 67.33 22.73 -0.88
N ALA A 229 68.45 22.05 -1.17
CA ALA A 229 69.71 22.29 -0.52
C ALA A 229 70.36 23.65 -0.88
N ASN A 230 69.78 24.42 -1.80
CA ASN A 230 70.28 25.75 -2.23
C ASN A 230 71.79 25.82 -2.44
N GLY A 231 72.31 24.92 -3.32
CA GLY A 231 73.65 24.80 -3.61
C GLY A 231 74.51 23.92 -2.66
N GLY A 232 73.88 23.32 -1.65
CA GLY A 232 74.50 22.30 -0.80
C GLY A 232 74.45 20.88 -1.41
N SER A 233 74.91 19.88 -0.66
CA SER A 233 74.82 18.48 -1.01
C SER A 233 73.32 18.04 -0.98
N THR A 234 73.04 16.95 -1.69
CA THR A 234 71.69 16.34 -1.64
C THR A 234 71.32 16.07 -0.19
N PRO A 235 70.14 16.54 0.27
CA PRO A 235 69.68 16.24 1.63
C PRO A 235 69.52 14.73 1.87
N SER A 236 69.67 14.27 3.11
CA SER A 236 69.50 12.87 3.49
C SER A 236 68.07 12.32 3.12
N SER A 237 67.10 13.22 2.95
CA SER A 237 65.81 12.96 2.31
C SER A 237 65.40 14.21 1.53
N SER A 238 64.99 14.07 0.26
CA SER A 238 64.53 15.19 -0.56
C SER A 238 63.10 15.65 -0.26
N SER A 239 62.32 14.83 0.43
CA SER A 239 60.97 15.18 0.81
C SER A 239 60.49 14.37 2.01
N ILE A 240 59.50 14.93 2.74
CA ILE A 240 58.76 14.27 3.82
C ILE A 240 57.27 14.50 3.56
N THR A 241 56.45 13.44 3.58
CA THR A 241 54.99 13.55 3.45
C THR A 241 54.35 13.28 4.78
N LYS A 242 53.49 14.20 5.24
CA LYS A 242 52.77 14.19 6.55
C LYS A 242 51.28 14.41 6.34
N SER A 243 50.48 13.88 7.26
CA SER A 243 49.09 14.19 7.33
C SER A 243 48.87 15.61 7.87
N TYR A 244 47.76 16.24 7.53
CA TYR A 244 47.40 17.56 8.10
C TYR A 244 47.55 17.58 9.63
N ASN A 245 48.17 18.60 10.18
CA ASN A 245 48.50 18.77 11.60
C ASN A 245 49.48 17.74 12.21
N GLU A 246 50.02 16.84 11.42
CA GLU A 246 51.09 15.93 11.89
C GLU A 246 52.41 16.69 11.98
N ALA A 247 53.15 16.53 13.07
CA ALA A 247 54.46 17.12 13.21
C ALA A 247 55.43 16.61 12.13
N ILE A 248 56.24 17.47 11.53
CA ILE A 248 57.23 17.10 10.50
C ILE A 248 58.22 16.07 11.06
N GLY A 249 58.60 16.18 12.32
CA GLY A 249 59.58 15.31 12.96
C GLY A 249 61.02 15.72 12.66
N THR A 250 61.91 14.75 12.59
CA THR A 250 63.31 15.00 12.30
C THR A 250 63.49 15.49 10.86
N LEU A 251 64.08 16.67 10.74
CA LEU A 251 64.37 17.26 9.44
C LEU A 251 65.63 16.61 8.82
N PRO A 252 65.72 16.50 7.47
CA PRO A 252 66.89 15.97 6.81
C PRO A 252 68.09 16.88 7.02
N THR A 253 69.26 16.32 6.93
CA THR A 253 70.52 17.07 7.01
C THR A 253 71.11 17.29 5.59
N CYS A 254 71.80 18.39 5.40
CA CYS A 254 72.60 18.63 4.23
C CYS A 254 73.90 19.37 4.61
N SER A 255 74.86 19.35 3.75
CA SER A 255 76.16 20.08 3.92
C SER A 255 76.45 20.81 2.65
N ARG A 256 77.46 21.78 2.74
CA ARG A 256 78.04 22.43 1.56
C ARG A 256 79.48 22.44 1.74
N ALA A 257 80.20 21.96 0.71
CA ALA A 257 81.65 21.99 0.71
C ALA A 257 82.21 23.45 0.71
N ALA A 258 83.31 23.67 1.42
CA ALA A 258 83.99 24.97 1.38
C ALA A 258 84.49 25.21 -0.08
N ASP A 259 84.53 26.46 -0.49
CA ASP A 259 85.24 26.91 -1.71
C ASP A 259 86.47 27.68 -1.33
N ASN A 260 87.13 28.27 -2.30
CA ASN A 260 88.44 28.99 -2.08
C ASN A 260 88.25 30.26 -1.20
N THR A 261 87.06 30.71 -0.96
CA THR A 261 86.82 32.00 -0.26
C THR A 261 86.07 31.77 1.05
N TYR A 262 85.11 30.76 1.10
CA TYR A 262 84.17 30.59 2.21
C TYR A 262 84.16 29.15 2.70
N THR A 263 83.87 29.01 4.00
CA THR A 263 83.38 27.81 4.65
C THR A 263 81.89 28.00 4.95
N TYR A 264 81.08 26.94 4.81
CA TYR A 264 79.67 27.01 4.94
C TYR A 264 79.23 26.19 6.16
N ALA A 265 78.37 26.76 6.97
CA ALA A 265 77.62 26.07 8.05
C ALA A 265 76.11 25.99 7.69
N PHE A 266 75.55 24.83 7.89
CA PHE A 266 74.04 24.65 7.72
C PHE A 266 73.33 25.44 8.79
N ALA A 267 72.53 26.49 8.42
CA ALA A 267 71.83 27.37 9.34
C ALA A 267 70.41 26.89 9.60
N GLY A 268 69.92 25.90 8.85
CA GLY A 268 68.55 25.38 8.98
C GLY A 268 67.76 25.40 7.65
N TRP A 269 66.57 24.87 7.71
CA TRP A 269 65.59 24.94 6.64
C TRP A 269 64.66 26.15 6.81
N PHE A 270 64.39 26.86 5.74
CA PHE A 270 63.54 28.06 5.70
C PHE A 270 62.44 27.86 4.67
N ASP A 271 61.28 28.43 4.86
CA ASP A 271 60.13 28.36 3.94
C ASP A 271 60.29 29.28 2.70
N THR A 272 61.20 30.19 2.73
CA THR A 272 61.61 31.05 1.61
C THR A 272 63.10 30.93 1.35
N SER A 273 63.54 31.12 0.07
CA SER A 273 64.95 31.23 -0.21
C SER A 273 65.53 32.43 0.57
N ALA A 274 66.51 32.17 1.47
CA ALA A 274 67.24 33.27 2.13
C ALA A 274 67.89 34.16 1.06
N THR A 275 67.48 35.42 0.96
CA THR A 275 68.24 36.45 0.23
C THR A 275 69.47 36.79 1.09
N GLY A 276 70.61 36.25 0.73
CA GLY A 276 71.86 36.60 1.34
C GLY A 276 72.40 37.95 0.86
#